data_5b5bb0bdd78cee1d80a62b1452c9ed22
#
_entry.id   5b5bb0bdd78cee1d80a62b1452c9ed22
#
_cell.length_a   1.000
_cell.length_b   1.000
_cell.length_c   1.000
_cell.angle_alpha   90.00
_cell.angle_beta   90.00
_cell.angle_gamma   90.00
#
_symmetry.space_group_name_H-M   'P 1'
#
loop_
_entity.id
_entity.type
_entity.pdbx_description
1 polymer ?
#
loop_
_entity_poly.entity_id
_entity_poly.type
_entity_poly.pdbx_seq_one_letter_code
_entity_poly.pdbx_strand_id
1 'polypeptide(L)'
;MLQESALEVLAAAARSGSHEAMADLYAAFRPMVVLRCRAELDRTVSDSAADASCLAVLEAVREGSLEAVRDGSELNQPFLRLLYARTSVAIARAASDGFSGGPLASPTALPVVERDVLVLRLIVGLGTEATATSLARTTDEVLLDLHRALQRLRKLPSANAIREILTPI
;
A
#
# COMPACT_ATOMS: atom_id res chain seq x y z
N MET A 1 7.83 10.83 -8.81
CA MET A 1 8.89 10.36 -9.72
C MET A 1 10.17 9.95 -9.00
N LEU A 2 10.87 10.81 -8.27
CA LEU A 2 12.14 10.43 -7.61
C LEU A 2 12.02 9.30 -6.60
N GLN A 3 10.93 9.20 -5.87
CA GLN A 3 10.72 8.21 -4.82
C GLN A 3 10.43 6.80 -5.36
N GLU A 4 9.70 6.68 -6.46
CA GLU A 4 9.39 5.40 -7.11
C GLU A 4 10.65 4.78 -7.72
N SER A 5 11.40 5.55 -8.50
CA SER A 5 12.68 5.10 -9.09
C SER A 5 13.69 4.67 -8.01
N ALA A 6 13.73 5.37 -6.87
CA ALA A 6 14.64 5.01 -5.78
C ALA A 6 14.25 3.67 -5.13
N LEU A 7 12.95 3.42 -4.92
CA LEU A 7 12.47 2.13 -4.38
C LEU A 7 12.75 0.97 -5.32
N GLU A 8 12.58 1.14 -6.63
CA GLU A 8 12.90 0.11 -7.61
C GLU A 8 14.41 -0.19 -7.65
N VAL A 9 15.27 0.84 -7.58
CA VAL A 9 16.73 0.65 -7.52
C VAL A 9 17.12 -0.11 -6.25
N LEU A 10 16.58 0.26 -5.08
CA LEU A 10 16.83 -0.43 -3.81
C LEU A 10 16.32 -1.87 -3.86
N ALA A 11 15.13 -2.11 -4.43
CA ALA A 11 14.57 -3.45 -4.57
C ALA A 11 15.43 -4.33 -5.49
N ALA A 12 15.94 -3.78 -6.59
CA ALA A 12 16.84 -4.49 -7.50
C ALA A 12 18.17 -4.85 -6.80
N ALA A 13 18.76 -3.91 -6.06
CA ALA A 13 19.99 -4.16 -5.30
C ALA A 13 19.76 -5.17 -4.15
N ALA A 14 18.63 -5.11 -3.48
CA ALA A 14 18.26 -6.08 -2.45
C ALA A 14 18.07 -7.49 -3.02
N ARG A 15 17.44 -7.62 -4.19
CA ARG A 15 17.31 -8.89 -4.92
C ARG A 15 18.68 -9.46 -5.33
N SER A 16 19.67 -8.65 -5.61
CA SER A 16 21.04 -9.09 -5.90
C SER A 16 21.85 -9.48 -4.66
N GLY A 17 21.26 -9.45 -3.47
CA GLY A 17 21.86 -9.92 -2.22
C GLY A 17 22.51 -8.81 -1.37
N SER A 18 22.33 -7.54 -1.70
CA SER A 18 22.84 -6.43 -0.88
C SER A 18 22.04 -6.30 0.41
N HIS A 19 22.68 -6.57 1.56
CA HIS A 19 22.07 -6.43 2.89
C HIS A 19 21.81 -4.95 3.23
N GLU A 20 22.68 -4.06 2.80
CA GLU A 20 22.51 -2.61 2.98
C GLU A 20 21.28 -2.11 2.22
N ALA A 21 21.17 -2.47 0.94
CA ALA A 21 19.99 -2.12 0.13
C ALA A 21 18.69 -2.71 0.70
N MET A 22 18.74 -3.89 1.32
CA MET A 22 17.58 -4.49 1.99
C MET A 22 17.15 -3.67 3.22
N ALA A 23 18.11 -3.20 4.02
CA ALA A 23 17.85 -2.35 5.19
C ALA A 23 17.27 -0.98 4.76
N ASP A 24 17.88 -0.36 3.73
CA ASP A 24 17.40 0.92 3.18
C ASP A 24 16.02 0.80 2.55
N LEU A 25 15.77 -0.28 1.81
CA LEU A 25 14.47 -0.58 1.26
C LEU A 25 13.41 -0.70 2.36
N TYR A 26 13.71 -1.47 3.43
CA TYR A 26 12.82 -1.61 4.57
C TYR A 26 12.52 -0.26 5.24
N ALA A 27 13.55 0.54 5.50
CA ALA A 27 13.38 1.87 6.09
C ALA A 27 12.50 2.78 5.23
N ALA A 28 12.63 2.68 3.90
CA ALA A 28 11.88 3.50 2.96
C ALA A 28 10.39 3.11 2.86
N PHE A 29 10.06 1.80 2.83
CA PHE A 29 8.68 1.39 2.61
C PHE A 29 7.86 1.15 3.89
N ARG A 30 8.50 0.87 5.04
CA ARG A 30 7.79 0.59 6.30
C ARG A 30 6.79 1.68 6.70
N PRO A 31 7.11 2.98 6.62
CA PRO A 31 6.14 4.03 6.94
C PRO A 31 4.87 3.97 6.06
N MET A 32 5.01 3.62 4.78
CA MET A 32 3.89 3.49 3.85
C MET A 32 2.95 2.36 4.26
N VAL A 33 3.51 1.21 4.65
CA VAL A 33 2.75 0.05 5.14
C VAL A 33 2.00 0.39 6.43
N VAL A 34 2.69 1.01 7.39
CA VAL A 34 2.09 1.42 8.67
C VAL A 34 0.92 2.38 8.46
N LEU A 35 1.09 3.41 7.62
CA LEU A 35 0.03 4.37 7.31
C LEU A 35 -1.18 3.68 6.68
N ARG A 36 -0.95 2.76 5.75
CA ARG A 36 -2.02 2.01 5.10
C ARG A 36 -2.76 1.10 6.08
N CYS A 37 -2.03 0.32 6.90
CA CYS A 37 -2.66 -0.54 7.91
C CYS A 37 -3.50 0.27 8.91
N ARG A 38 -3.00 1.41 9.38
CA ARG A 38 -3.73 2.29 10.29
C ARG A 38 -4.96 2.95 9.66
N ALA A 39 -4.99 3.13 8.34
CA ALA A 39 -6.16 3.64 7.65
C ALA A 39 -7.30 2.63 7.57
N GLU A 40 -6.98 1.34 7.48
CA GLU A 40 -7.94 0.27 7.18
C GLU A 40 -8.26 -0.63 8.38
N LEU A 41 -7.39 -0.69 9.39
CA LEU A 41 -7.52 -1.58 10.54
C LEU A 41 -7.66 -0.81 11.86
N ASP A 42 -8.23 -1.49 12.86
CA ASP A 42 -8.20 -1.00 14.24
C ASP A 42 -6.76 -0.80 14.73
N ARG A 43 -6.59 0.20 15.60
CA ARG A 43 -5.29 0.59 16.13
C ARG A 43 -4.57 -0.54 16.87
N THR A 44 -5.35 -1.44 17.49
CA THR A 44 -4.80 -2.56 18.28
C THR A 44 -4.08 -3.60 17.45
N VAL A 45 -4.46 -3.75 16.17
CA VAL A 45 -3.90 -4.77 15.26
C VAL A 45 -3.13 -4.20 14.08
N SER A 46 -3.25 -2.88 13.83
CA SER A 46 -2.63 -2.25 12.68
C SER A 46 -1.11 -2.38 12.66
N ASP A 47 -0.46 -2.28 13.83
CA ASP A 47 1.00 -2.36 13.93
C ASP A 47 1.48 -3.81 13.71
N SER A 48 0.81 -4.82 14.27
CA SER A 48 1.14 -6.23 14.02
C SER A 48 0.89 -6.64 12.56
N ALA A 49 -0.18 -6.15 11.95
CA ALA A 49 -0.45 -6.37 10.53
C ALA A 49 0.60 -5.68 9.64
N ALA A 50 1.08 -4.51 10.03
CA ALA A 50 2.15 -3.82 9.32
C ALA A 50 3.48 -4.59 9.42
N ASP A 51 3.84 -5.08 10.59
CA ASP A 51 5.07 -5.87 10.76
C ASP A 51 5.00 -7.20 9.97
N ALA A 52 3.86 -7.90 10.00
CA ALA A 52 3.63 -9.11 9.20
C ALA A 52 3.72 -8.81 7.68
N SER A 53 3.16 -7.68 7.24
CA SER A 53 3.24 -7.23 5.85
C SER A 53 4.68 -6.92 5.45
N CYS A 54 5.42 -6.20 6.29
CA CYS A 54 6.82 -5.87 6.02
C CYS A 54 7.68 -7.13 5.87
N LEU A 55 7.49 -8.11 6.78
CA LEU A 55 8.19 -9.39 6.70
C LEU A 55 7.88 -10.13 5.38
N ALA A 56 6.59 -10.22 5.01
CA ALA A 56 6.18 -10.87 3.77
C ALA A 56 6.71 -10.19 2.51
N VAL A 57 6.90 -8.86 2.54
CA VAL A 57 7.53 -8.10 1.44
C VAL A 57 9.02 -8.43 1.34
N LEU A 58 9.75 -8.42 2.47
CA LEU A 58 11.18 -8.74 2.49
C LEU A 58 11.46 -10.19 2.06
N GLU A 59 10.62 -11.14 2.49
CA GLU A 59 10.68 -12.52 2.05
C GLU A 59 10.48 -12.63 0.54
N ALA A 60 9.45 -11.97 -0.01
CA ALA A 60 9.17 -11.99 -1.44
C ALA A 60 10.30 -11.33 -2.28
N VAL A 61 10.92 -10.26 -1.78
CA VAL A 61 12.09 -9.64 -2.43
C VAL A 61 13.26 -10.63 -2.46
N ARG A 62 13.49 -11.35 -1.37
CA ARG A 62 14.56 -12.36 -1.28
C ARG A 62 14.27 -13.59 -2.15
N GLU A 63 13.02 -14.08 -2.16
CA GLU A 63 12.60 -15.23 -2.96
C GLU A 63 12.60 -14.91 -4.46
N GLY A 64 12.18 -13.72 -4.84
CA GLY A 64 12.22 -13.25 -6.22
C GLY A 64 13.64 -13.25 -6.83
N SER A 65 14.68 -13.15 -5.99
CA SER A 65 16.06 -13.33 -6.43
C SER A 65 16.39 -14.80 -6.76
N LEU A 66 15.73 -15.76 -6.12
CA LEU A 66 15.97 -17.21 -6.33
C LEU A 66 15.20 -17.76 -7.53
N GLU A 67 13.97 -17.28 -7.76
CA GLU A 67 13.13 -17.70 -8.88
C GLU A 67 13.58 -17.09 -10.22
N ALA A 68 14.02 -15.83 -10.22
CA ALA A 68 14.58 -15.18 -11.41
C ALA A 68 15.82 -15.91 -11.95
N VAL A 69 16.58 -16.57 -11.09
CA VAL A 69 17.75 -17.39 -11.46
C VAL A 69 17.32 -18.75 -12.02
N ARG A 70 16.15 -19.29 -11.63
CA ARG A 70 15.70 -20.62 -12.02
C ARG A 70 14.98 -20.67 -13.36
N ASP A 71 14.10 -19.71 -13.66
CA ASP A 71 13.15 -19.82 -14.77
C ASP A 71 13.37 -18.83 -15.92
N GLY A 72 14.30 -17.87 -15.81
CA GLY A 72 14.43 -16.79 -16.81
C GLY A 72 13.14 -16.02 -17.06
N SER A 73 12.11 -16.26 -16.25
CA SER A 73 10.81 -15.61 -16.36
C SER A 73 10.85 -14.25 -15.69
N GLU A 74 10.29 -13.29 -16.37
CA GLU A 74 10.22 -11.88 -16.00
C GLU A 74 9.48 -11.66 -14.68
N LEU A 75 10.13 -11.89 -13.55
CA LEU A 75 9.69 -11.34 -12.26
C LEU A 75 10.03 -9.85 -12.17
N ASN A 76 9.71 -9.14 -13.24
CA ASN A 76 9.84 -7.68 -13.30
C ASN A 76 8.56 -6.98 -12.83
N GLN A 77 7.91 -7.57 -11.80
CA GLN A 77 6.80 -6.90 -11.17
C GLN A 77 7.32 -5.69 -10.41
N PRO A 78 6.79 -4.49 -10.67
CA PRO A 78 7.19 -3.28 -9.95
C PRO A 78 7.09 -3.48 -8.44
N PHE A 79 8.09 -3.00 -7.69
CA PHE A 79 8.14 -3.17 -6.24
C PHE A 79 6.88 -2.64 -5.53
N LEU A 80 6.37 -1.49 -5.97
CA LEU A 80 5.15 -0.92 -5.40
C LEU A 80 3.92 -1.81 -5.56
N ARG A 81 3.83 -2.57 -6.66
CA ARG A 81 2.76 -3.54 -6.85
C ARG A 81 2.88 -4.73 -5.90
N LEU A 82 4.10 -5.25 -5.72
CA LEU A 82 4.39 -6.28 -4.74
C LEU A 82 4.04 -5.80 -3.32
N LEU A 83 4.48 -4.60 -2.96
CA LEU A 83 4.20 -3.97 -1.67
C LEU A 83 2.69 -3.86 -1.44
N TYR A 84 1.94 -3.34 -2.42
CA TYR A 84 0.49 -3.23 -2.34
C TYR A 84 -0.18 -4.59 -2.13
N ALA A 85 0.18 -5.59 -2.94
CA ALA A 85 -0.41 -6.92 -2.88
C ALA A 85 -0.19 -7.60 -1.52
N ARG A 86 1.05 -7.59 -1.00
CA ARG A 86 1.38 -8.19 0.29
C ARG A 86 0.69 -7.48 1.45
N THR A 87 0.63 -6.15 1.42
CA THR A 87 -0.08 -5.37 2.44
C THR A 87 -1.59 -5.64 2.40
N SER A 88 -2.19 -5.76 1.22
CA SER A 88 -3.62 -6.09 1.08
C SER A 88 -3.96 -7.46 1.67
N VAL A 89 -3.10 -8.46 1.49
CA VAL A 89 -3.29 -9.80 2.10
C VAL A 89 -3.23 -9.72 3.62
N ALA A 90 -2.27 -8.98 4.19
CA ALA A 90 -2.16 -8.82 5.64
C ALA A 90 -3.38 -8.10 6.24
N ILE A 91 -3.85 -7.04 5.58
CA ILE A 91 -5.06 -6.30 5.98
C ILE A 91 -6.30 -7.20 5.89
N ALA A 92 -6.49 -7.94 4.79
CA ALA A 92 -7.63 -8.84 4.62
C ALA A 92 -7.65 -9.95 5.69
N ARG A 93 -6.49 -10.50 6.04
CA ARG A 93 -6.37 -11.49 7.11
C ARG A 93 -6.78 -10.90 8.45
N ALA A 94 -6.23 -9.75 8.84
CA ALA A 94 -6.57 -9.08 10.09
C ALA A 94 -8.05 -8.70 10.14
N ALA A 95 -8.65 -8.24 9.04
CA ALA A 95 -10.07 -7.93 8.94
C ALA A 95 -10.97 -9.18 9.10
N SER A 96 -10.54 -10.34 8.58
CA SER A 96 -11.26 -11.61 8.73
C SER A 96 -11.28 -12.11 10.17
N ASP A 97 -10.27 -11.76 10.97
CA ASP A 97 -10.21 -12.07 12.40
C ASP A 97 -11.07 -11.11 13.26
N GLY A 98 -11.89 -10.27 12.64
CA GLY A 98 -12.83 -9.37 13.32
C GLY A 98 -12.28 -7.98 13.68
N PHE A 99 -11.10 -7.64 13.21
CA PHE A 99 -10.41 -6.38 13.53
C PHE A 99 -10.58 -5.28 12.46
N SER A 100 -11.71 -5.22 11.79
CA SER A 100 -12.03 -4.17 10.84
C SER A 100 -12.64 -2.96 11.58
N GLY A 101 -11.82 -2.03 11.99
CA GLY A 101 -12.26 -0.85 12.77
C GLY A 101 -11.56 0.46 12.37
N GLY A 102 -10.75 0.46 11.32
CA GLY A 102 -10.06 1.66 10.87
C GLY A 102 -11.01 2.74 10.33
N PRO A 103 -10.59 4.00 10.27
CA PRO A 103 -11.43 5.12 9.84
C PRO A 103 -12.02 4.96 8.43
N LEU A 104 -11.42 4.11 7.59
CA LEU A 104 -11.90 3.79 6.24
C LEU A 104 -12.46 2.36 6.11
N ALA A 105 -12.53 1.60 7.23
CA ALA A 105 -13.03 0.22 7.24
C ALA A 105 -14.55 0.11 7.10
N SER A 106 -15.29 1.21 7.15
CA SER A 106 -16.74 1.17 6.96
C SER A 106 -17.09 0.72 5.53
N PRO A 107 -17.65 -0.50 5.34
CA PRO A 107 -17.87 -1.07 4.01
C PRO A 107 -18.93 -0.33 3.20
N THR A 108 -19.63 0.62 3.81
CA THR A 108 -20.79 1.29 3.22
C THR A 108 -20.46 2.61 2.51
N ALA A 109 -19.26 3.15 2.68
CA ALA A 109 -18.95 4.49 2.21
C ALA A 109 -18.35 4.53 0.79
N LEU A 110 -17.40 3.63 0.47
CA LEU A 110 -16.67 3.66 -0.80
C LEU A 110 -16.48 2.26 -1.38
N PRO A 111 -16.56 2.09 -2.73
CA PRO A 111 -16.06 0.90 -3.40
C PRO A 111 -14.57 0.67 -3.09
N VAL A 112 -14.15 -0.59 -3.06
CA VAL A 112 -12.78 -0.98 -2.68
C VAL A 112 -11.72 -0.21 -3.46
N VAL A 113 -11.87 -0.12 -4.78
CA VAL A 113 -10.92 0.58 -5.66
C VAL A 113 -10.82 2.08 -5.33
N GLU A 114 -11.96 2.74 -5.14
CA GLU A 114 -12.00 4.17 -4.79
C GLU A 114 -11.36 4.41 -3.42
N ARG A 115 -11.56 3.50 -2.46
CA ARG A 115 -10.93 3.54 -1.15
C ARG A 115 -9.43 3.37 -1.25
N ASP A 116 -8.95 2.37 -2.00
CA ASP A 116 -7.53 2.10 -2.19
C ASP A 116 -6.81 3.29 -2.83
N VAL A 117 -7.39 3.88 -3.87
CA VAL A 117 -6.85 5.09 -4.49
C VAL A 117 -6.77 6.23 -3.47
N LEU A 118 -7.80 6.42 -2.67
CA LEU A 118 -7.84 7.49 -1.66
C LEU A 118 -6.78 7.27 -0.58
N VAL A 119 -6.63 6.04 -0.07
CA VAL A 119 -5.60 5.69 0.93
C VAL A 119 -4.20 5.93 0.37
N LEU A 120 -3.90 5.41 -0.82
CA LEU A 120 -2.58 5.53 -1.41
C LEU A 120 -2.22 6.99 -1.74
N ARG A 121 -3.18 7.77 -2.25
CA ARG A 121 -2.97 9.17 -2.64
C ARG A 121 -2.90 10.14 -1.47
N LEU A 122 -3.83 10.02 -0.51
CA LEU A 122 -4.01 11.05 0.53
C LEU A 122 -3.39 10.67 1.88
N ILE A 123 -3.31 9.38 2.20
CA ILE A 123 -2.76 8.92 3.48
C ILE A 123 -1.31 8.48 3.33
N VAL A 124 -1.02 7.63 2.36
CA VAL A 124 0.34 7.16 2.09
C VAL A 124 1.16 8.23 1.35
N GLY A 125 0.50 9.10 0.58
CA GLY A 125 1.14 10.22 -0.11
C GLY A 125 1.81 9.84 -1.44
N LEU A 126 1.42 8.72 -2.06
CA LEU A 126 1.96 8.32 -3.37
C LEU A 126 1.55 9.29 -4.49
N GLY A 127 2.44 9.49 -5.44
CA GLY A 127 2.14 10.17 -6.71
C GLY A 127 1.10 9.41 -7.54
N THR A 128 0.53 10.04 -8.56
CA THR A 128 -0.49 9.40 -9.42
C THR A 128 0.08 8.19 -10.16
N GLU A 129 1.28 8.30 -10.72
CA GLU A 129 1.99 7.22 -11.41
C GLU A 129 2.29 6.06 -10.46
N ALA A 130 2.85 6.34 -9.28
CA ALA A 130 3.15 5.34 -8.26
C ALA A 130 1.89 4.60 -7.79
N THR A 131 0.76 5.32 -7.65
CA THR A 131 -0.54 4.72 -7.33
C THR A 131 -1.04 3.83 -8.48
N ALA A 132 -0.91 4.30 -9.72
CA ALA A 132 -1.27 3.53 -10.92
C ALA A 132 -0.46 2.24 -11.00
N THR A 133 0.86 2.30 -10.81
CA THR A 133 1.76 1.15 -10.73
C THR A 133 1.33 0.18 -9.63
N SER A 134 1.05 0.68 -8.41
CA SER A 134 0.64 -0.14 -7.27
C SER A 134 -0.63 -0.93 -7.53
N LEU A 135 -1.61 -0.30 -8.18
CA LEU A 135 -2.94 -0.86 -8.45
C LEU A 135 -3.06 -1.58 -9.80
N ALA A 136 -1.99 -1.60 -10.61
CA ALA A 136 -1.99 -2.07 -12.00
C ALA A 136 -3.09 -1.38 -12.84
N ARG A 137 -3.18 -0.06 -12.75
CA ARG A 137 -4.13 0.80 -13.45
C ARG A 137 -3.42 1.89 -14.25
N THR A 138 -4.18 2.60 -15.06
CA THR A 138 -3.69 3.81 -15.74
C THR A 138 -3.79 5.04 -14.81
N THR A 139 -3.01 6.06 -15.10
CA THR A 139 -3.07 7.33 -14.38
C THR A 139 -4.44 8.00 -14.49
N ASP A 140 -5.10 7.90 -15.65
CA ASP A 140 -6.42 8.46 -15.88
C ASP A 140 -7.49 7.76 -15.04
N GLU A 141 -7.42 6.42 -14.93
CA GLU A 141 -8.32 5.65 -14.05
C GLU A 141 -8.13 6.06 -12.58
N VAL A 142 -6.88 6.22 -12.13
CA VAL A 142 -6.58 6.67 -10.77
C VAL A 142 -7.16 8.05 -10.48
N LEU A 143 -7.03 9.00 -11.42
CA LEU A 143 -7.60 10.34 -11.27
C LEU A 143 -9.13 10.31 -11.24
N LEU A 144 -9.74 9.49 -12.09
CA LEU A 144 -11.19 9.33 -12.13
C LEU A 144 -11.73 8.70 -10.84
N ASP A 145 -11.07 7.64 -10.34
CA ASP A 145 -11.49 6.97 -9.11
C ASP A 145 -11.29 7.87 -7.89
N LEU A 146 -10.20 8.64 -7.84
CA LEU A 146 -10.00 9.65 -6.80
C LEU A 146 -11.11 10.71 -6.81
N HIS A 147 -11.47 11.21 -8.00
CA HIS A 147 -12.56 12.18 -8.15
C HIS A 147 -13.89 11.60 -7.66
N ARG A 148 -14.22 10.37 -8.03
CA ARG A 148 -15.42 9.66 -7.60
C ARG A 148 -15.44 9.46 -6.08
N ALA A 149 -14.32 9.02 -5.51
CA ALA A 149 -14.18 8.85 -4.06
C ALA A 149 -14.46 10.15 -3.31
N LEU A 150 -13.86 11.26 -3.74
CA LEU A 150 -14.06 12.57 -3.13
C LEU A 150 -15.49 13.08 -3.27
N GLN A 151 -16.13 12.84 -4.42
CA GLN A 151 -17.55 13.20 -4.61
C GLN A 151 -18.48 12.40 -3.69
N ARG A 152 -18.22 11.10 -3.50
CA ARG A 152 -19.00 10.26 -2.57
C ARG A 152 -18.83 10.72 -1.13
N LEU A 153 -17.59 11.00 -0.70
CA LEU A 153 -17.32 11.51 0.64
C LEU A 153 -18.02 12.84 0.93
N ARG A 154 -18.10 13.76 -0.05
CA ARG A 154 -18.82 15.03 0.09
C ARG A 154 -20.34 14.87 0.26
N LYS A 155 -20.90 13.76 -0.19
CA LYS A 155 -22.34 13.45 -0.08
C LYS A 155 -22.70 12.76 1.24
N LEU A 156 -21.71 12.30 2.02
CA LEU A 156 -21.97 11.72 3.33
C LEU A 156 -22.43 12.82 4.30
N PRO A 157 -23.46 12.56 5.11
CA PRO A 157 -24.06 13.57 6.01
C PRO A 157 -23.14 14.01 7.14
N SER A 158 -21.99 13.42 7.30
CA SER A 158 -21.01 13.74 8.35
C SER A 158 -19.79 14.44 7.76
N ALA A 159 -19.85 15.76 7.63
CA ALA A 159 -18.66 16.59 7.36
C ALA A 159 -17.52 16.35 8.40
N ASN A 160 -17.83 15.79 9.55
CA ASN A 160 -16.87 15.38 10.58
C ASN A 160 -16.00 14.17 10.17
N ALA A 161 -16.54 13.22 9.40
CA ALA A 161 -15.78 12.04 8.96
C ALA A 161 -14.59 12.42 8.06
N ILE A 162 -14.74 13.43 7.21
CA ILE A 162 -13.64 13.94 6.36
C ILE A 162 -12.57 14.63 7.20
N ARG A 163 -12.97 15.29 8.28
CA ARG A 163 -12.05 15.98 9.18
C ARG A 163 -11.22 15.00 10.00
N GLU A 164 -11.79 13.88 10.44
CA GLU A 164 -11.08 12.79 11.14
C GLU A 164 -10.09 12.06 10.23
N ILE A 165 -10.43 11.87 8.94
CA ILE A 165 -9.56 11.20 7.96
C ILE A 165 -8.35 12.07 7.57
N LEU A 166 -8.52 13.39 7.54
CA LEU A 166 -7.49 14.34 7.09
C LEU A 166 -6.72 15.02 8.24
N THR A 167 -7.03 14.72 9.49
CA THR A 167 -6.26 15.24 10.61
C THR A 167 -5.07 14.31 10.85
N PRO A 168 -3.83 14.74 10.55
CA PRO A 168 -2.64 13.95 10.83
C PRO A 168 -2.52 13.75 12.33
N ILE A 169 -2.28 12.50 12.72
CA ILE A 169 -1.96 12.09 14.10
C ILE A 169 -0.51 12.36 14.38
#